data_118027855f78926fe1cd248aa57b4ca0
#
_entry.id   118027855f78926fe1cd248aa57b4ca0
#
_cell.length_a   1.000
_cell.length_b   1.000
_cell.length_c   1.000
_cell.angle_alpha   90.00
_cell.angle_beta   90.00
_cell.angle_gamma   90.00
#
_symmetry.space_group_name_H-M   'P 1'
#
loop_
_entity.id
_entity.type
_entity.pdbx_description
1 polymer ?
#
loop_
_entity_poly.entity_id
_entity_poly.type
_entity_poly.pdbx_seq_one_letter_code
_entity_poly.pdbx_strand_id
1 'polypeptide(L)'
;MNRSTSNGQDKTSHARALCEQGLWPEVLAFAQKWHAENPADAKALFYAGLALASLGNFGEAEANYRRALRLDAKDFKTWNNLAALLFDALNQPVEATKCLVQALQFDPGNPLGWSNLASMHGQMGRHAQALECAERALSLDPQMVEAQLHRARAAQMLGKPEIIQAASEALAKLPPEKFKRTR
;
A
#
# COMPACT_ATOMS: atom_id res chain seq x y z
N MET A 1 14.72 -2.86 -31.72
CA MET A 1 14.07 -1.94 -30.79
C MET A 1 13.70 -2.63 -29.46
N ASN A 2 14.67 -3.19 -28.68
CA ASN A 2 14.31 -3.94 -27.45
C ASN A 2 15.36 -3.83 -26.30
N ARG A 3 16.17 -2.78 -26.29
CA ARG A 3 17.20 -2.58 -25.21
C ARG A 3 16.71 -1.76 -24.02
N SER A 4 15.64 -0.99 -24.13
CA SER A 4 15.17 -0.13 -23.03
C SER A 4 14.32 -0.86 -21.98
N THR A 5 13.57 -1.88 -22.36
CA THR A 5 12.70 -2.63 -21.46
C THR A 5 13.47 -3.62 -20.56
N SER A 6 14.52 -4.26 -21.09
CA SER A 6 15.36 -5.18 -20.29
C SER A 6 16.17 -4.45 -19.22
N ASN A 7 16.65 -3.24 -19.49
CA ASN A 7 17.44 -2.46 -18.54
C ASN A 7 16.58 -1.92 -17.36
N GLY A 8 15.31 -1.58 -17.60
CA GLY A 8 14.39 -1.12 -16.54
C GLY A 8 13.92 -2.25 -15.62
N GLN A 9 13.75 -3.47 -16.13
CA GLN A 9 13.41 -4.65 -15.31
C GLN A 9 14.57 -5.06 -14.41
N ASP A 10 15.80 -4.99 -14.89
CA ASP A 10 17.00 -5.28 -14.14
C ASP A 10 17.18 -4.29 -12.97
N LYS A 11 17.02 -2.99 -13.21
CA LYS A 11 17.08 -1.95 -12.17
C LYS A 11 16.01 -2.14 -11.09
N THR A 12 14.77 -2.49 -11.48
CA THR A 12 13.69 -2.75 -10.52
C THR A 12 13.98 -3.98 -9.66
N SER A 13 14.51 -5.05 -10.25
CA SER A 13 14.89 -6.27 -9.53
C SER A 13 16.02 -6.01 -8.54
N HIS A 14 17.02 -5.24 -8.93
CA HIS A 14 18.13 -4.87 -8.06
C HIS A 14 17.65 -4.00 -6.87
N ALA A 15 16.85 -2.97 -7.13
CA ALA A 15 16.29 -2.12 -6.08
C ALA A 15 15.45 -2.93 -5.08
N ARG A 16 14.64 -3.89 -5.59
CA ARG A 16 13.85 -4.78 -4.73
C ARG A 16 14.73 -5.65 -3.85
N ALA A 17 15.78 -6.26 -4.40
CA ALA A 17 16.71 -7.08 -3.63
C ALA A 17 17.40 -6.30 -2.50
N LEU A 18 17.77 -5.04 -2.74
CA LEU A 18 18.31 -4.15 -1.69
C LEU A 18 17.25 -3.84 -0.61
N CYS A 19 15.98 -3.61 -1.01
CA CYS A 19 14.89 -3.40 -0.05
C CYS A 19 14.64 -4.64 0.82
N GLU A 20 14.65 -5.84 0.23
CA GLU A 20 14.47 -7.10 0.95
C GLU A 20 15.59 -7.36 1.98
N GLN A 21 16.78 -6.84 1.73
CA GLN A 21 17.92 -6.88 2.66
C GLN A 21 17.89 -5.73 3.69
N GLY A 22 17.00 -4.77 3.57
CA GLY A 22 16.93 -3.61 4.46
C GLY A 22 18.06 -2.58 4.25
N LEU A 23 18.75 -2.61 3.12
CA LEU A 23 19.89 -1.75 2.79
C LEU A 23 19.38 -0.38 2.26
N TRP A 24 18.70 0.38 3.12
CA TRP A 24 18.00 1.61 2.72
C TRP A 24 18.91 2.72 2.20
N PRO A 25 20.11 2.99 2.76
CA PRO A 25 21.05 3.95 2.19
C PRO A 25 21.48 3.58 0.76
N GLU A 26 21.70 2.28 0.51
CA GLU A 26 22.09 1.76 -0.81
C GLU A 26 20.93 1.84 -1.80
N VAL A 27 19.68 1.57 -1.34
CA VAL A 27 18.46 1.79 -2.16
C VAL A 27 18.39 3.25 -2.58
N LEU A 28 18.60 4.20 -1.65
CA LEU A 28 18.53 5.62 -1.94
C LEU A 28 19.60 6.04 -2.96
N ALA A 29 20.86 5.65 -2.72
CA ALA A 29 21.96 5.98 -3.63
C ALA A 29 21.73 5.40 -5.04
N PHE A 30 21.28 4.14 -5.12
CA PHE A 30 20.92 3.50 -6.38
C PHE A 30 19.77 4.20 -7.11
N ALA A 31 18.70 4.53 -6.39
CA ALA A 31 17.54 5.20 -6.95
C ALA A 31 17.85 6.62 -7.46
N GLN A 32 18.71 7.36 -6.74
CA GLN A 32 19.19 8.70 -7.17
C GLN A 32 20.01 8.61 -8.45
N LYS A 33 20.93 7.64 -8.55
CA LYS A 33 21.69 7.38 -9.78
C LYS A 33 20.76 7.00 -10.93
N TRP A 34 19.80 6.10 -10.68
CA TRP A 34 18.81 5.69 -11.68
C TRP A 34 18.00 6.88 -12.19
N HIS A 35 17.53 7.77 -11.28
CA HIS A 35 16.81 8.98 -11.66
C HIS A 35 17.68 9.96 -12.47
N ALA A 36 18.96 10.11 -12.14
CA ALA A 36 19.89 10.95 -12.92
C ALA A 36 20.09 10.43 -14.34
N GLU A 37 20.14 9.10 -14.52
CA GLU A 37 20.27 8.46 -15.84
C GLU A 37 18.95 8.50 -16.64
N ASN A 38 17.80 8.42 -15.97
CA ASN A 38 16.47 8.46 -16.58
C ASN A 38 15.47 9.23 -15.73
N PRO A 39 15.41 10.57 -15.85
CA PRO A 39 14.52 11.41 -15.05
C PRO A 39 13.02 11.17 -15.26
N ALA A 40 12.63 10.51 -16.36
CA ALA A 40 11.24 10.18 -16.69
C ALA A 40 10.78 8.85 -16.11
N ASP A 41 11.67 8.07 -15.46
CA ASP A 41 11.29 6.80 -14.86
C ASP A 41 10.73 7.01 -13.45
N ALA A 42 9.41 6.86 -13.32
CA ALA A 42 8.70 7.01 -12.05
C ALA A 42 9.20 6.04 -10.97
N LYS A 43 9.69 4.86 -11.35
CA LYS A 43 10.15 3.83 -10.42
C LYS A 43 11.38 4.27 -9.63
N ALA A 44 12.28 5.03 -10.25
CA ALA A 44 13.44 5.57 -9.55
C ALA A 44 12.99 6.47 -8.37
N LEU A 45 12.02 7.35 -8.60
CA LEU A 45 11.44 8.20 -7.57
C LEU A 45 10.66 7.42 -6.52
N PHE A 46 9.93 6.36 -6.92
CA PHE A 46 9.25 5.46 -5.98
C PHE A 46 10.26 4.81 -5.02
N TYR A 47 11.35 4.23 -5.51
CA TYR A 47 12.35 3.59 -4.65
C TYR A 47 13.12 4.59 -3.79
N ALA A 48 13.39 5.80 -4.30
CA ALA A 48 13.94 6.89 -3.48
C ALA A 48 12.98 7.27 -2.33
N GLY A 49 11.69 7.41 -2.62
CA GLY A 49 10.66 7.68 -1.62
C GLY A 49 10.57 6.57 -0.57
N LEU A 50 10.62 5.31 -0.98
CA LEU A 50 10.60 4.15 -0.09
C LEU A 50 11.80 4.13 0.86
N ALA A 51 13.00 4.35 0.32
CA ALA A 51 14.22 4.42 1.13
C ALA A 51 14.19 5.59 2.12
N LEU A 52 13.80 6.78 1.66
CA LEU A 52 13.67 7.97 2.51
C LEU A 52 12.66 7.78 3.64
N ALA A 53 11.51 7.17 3.37
CA ALA A 53 10.52 6.83 4.39
C ALA A 53 11.09 5.87 5.45
N SER A 54 11.82 4.85 5.01
CA SER A 54 12.48 3.88 5.90
C SER A 54 13.61 4.48 6.72
N LEU A 55 14.26 5.53 6.21
CA LEU A 55 15.30 6.31 6.91
C LEU A 55 14.71 7.43 7.80
N GLY A 56 13.40 7.60 7.87
CA GLY A 56 12.73 8.63 8.66
C GLY A 56 12.64 10.01 8.02
N ASN A 57 13.08 10.16 6.78
CA ASN A 57 13.04 11.42 6.01
C ASN A 57 11.68 11.60 5.32
N PHE A 58 10.61 11.73 6.12
CA PHE A 58 9.22 11.64 5.65
C PHE A 58 8.82 12.73 4.66
N GLY A 59 9.29 13.97 4.85
CA GLY A 59 8.98 15.07 3.93
C GLY A 59 9.58 14.88 2.53
N GLU A 60 10.83 14.38 2.47
CA GLU A 60 11.47 14.07 1.19
C GLU A 60 10.85 12.83 0.54
N ALA A 61 10.44 11.83 1.33
CA ALA A 61 9.73 10.67 0.86
C ALA A 61 8.41 11.06 0.19
N GLU A 62 7.60 11.90 0.84
CA GLU A 62 6.36 12.45 0.28
C GLU A 62 6.60 13.16 -1.05
N ALA A 63 7.60 14.05 -1.09
CA ALA A 63 7.95 14.79 -2.32
C ALA A 63 8.32 13.85 -3.47
N ASN A 64 9.08 12.77 -3.20
CA ASN A 64 9.45 11.78 -4.20
C ASN A 64 8.25 10.95 -4.68
N TYR A 65 7.37 10.49 -3.79
CA TYR A 65 6.13 9.79 -4.18
C TYR A 65 5.22 10.68 -5.04
N ARG A 66 5.02 11.95 -4.65
CA ARG A 66 4.22 12.89 -5.45
C ARG A 66 4.84 13.17 -6.82
N ARG A 67 6.17 13.21 -6.92
CA ARG A 67 6.87 13.33 -8.20
C ARG A 67 6.71 12.07 -9.06
N ALA A 68 6.81 10.88 -8.46
CA ALA A 68 6.57 9.62 -9.15
C ALA A 68 5.15 9.56 -9.74
N LEU A 69 4.14 9.97 -8.96
CA LEU A 69 2.74 10.02 -9.40
C LEU A 69 2.45 11.06 -10.49
N ARG A 70 3.26 12.11 -10.61
CA ARG A 70 3.18 13.02 -11.78
C ARG A 70 3.68 12.38 -13.06
N LEU A 71 4.59 11.41 -12.97
CA LEU A 71 5.11 10.65 -14.13
C LEU A 71 4.23 9.43 -14.45
N ASP A 72 3.74 8.74 -13.43
CA ASP A 72 2.82 7.61 -13.57
C ASP A 72 1.69 7.70 -12.52
N ALA A 73 0.61 8.37 -12.89
CA ALA A 73 -0.56 8.56 -12.03
C ALA A 73 -1.32 7.25 -11.73
N LYS A 74 -1.06 6.17 -12.48
CA LYS A 74 -1.77 4.89 -12.32
C LYS A 74 -1.05 3.90 -11.43
N ASP A 75 0.16 4.23 -10.95
CA ASP A 75 0.90 3.31 -10.08
C ASP A 75 0.26 3.22 -8.70
N PHE A 76 -0.55 2.18 -8.51
CA PHE A 76 -1.20 1.87 -7.24
C PHE A 76 -0.21 1.77 -6.08
N LYS A 77 0.98 1.20 -6.30
CA LYS A 77 1.98 1.02 -5.23
C LYS A 77 2.44 2.36 -4.67
N THR A 78 2.71 3.32 -5.54
CA THR A 78 3.12 4.66 -5.12
C THR A 78 1.99 5.36 -4.34
N TRP A 79 0.75 5.30 -4.82
CA TRP A 79 -0.40 5.84 -4.09
C TRP A 79 -0.55 5.21 -2.70
N ASN A 80 -0.45 3.87 -2.62
CA ASN A 80 -0.57 3.13 -1.38
C ASN A 80 0.53 3.50 -0.37
N ASN A 81 1.79 3.59 -0.81
CA ASN A 81 2.90 3.97 0.07
C ASN A 81 2.81 5.44 0.50
N LEU A 82 2.37 6.34 -0.38
CA LEU A 82 2.10 7.73 -0.01
C LEU A 82 0.99 7.81 1.04
N ALA A 83 -0.09 7.05 0.87
CA ALA A 83 -1.18 7.01 1.83
C ALA A 83 -0.72 6.50 3.21
N ALA A 84 0.07 5.42 3.25
CA ALA A 84 0.64 4.91 4.48
C ALA A 84 1.55 5.95 5.16
N LEU A 85 2.43 6.59 4.41
CA LEU A 85 3.31 7.66 4.91
C LEU A 85 2.51 8.83 5.51
N LEU A 86 1.49 9.30 4.80
CA LEU A 86 0.62 10.40 5.25
C LEU A 86 -0.15 10.03 6.51
N PHE A 87 -0.61 8.78 6.60
CA PHE A 87 -1.41 8.30 7.73
C PHE A 87 -0.55 8.08 8.97
N ASP A 88 0.50 7.26 8.83
CA ASP A 88 1.25 6.72 9.97
C ASP A 88 2.34 7.69 10.46
N ALA A 89 3.03 8.38 9.55
CA ALA A 89 4.17 9.20 9.88
C ALA A 89 3.86 10.71 9.92
N LEU A 90 3.02 11.19 9.02
CA LEU A 90 2.72 12.63 8.92
C LEU A 90 1.42 13.03 9.60
N ASN A 91 0.66 12.07 10.16
CA ASN A 91 -0.61 12.30 10.85
C ASN A 91 -1.62 13.10 10.00
N GLN A 92 -1.73 12.76 8.72
CA GLN A 92 -2.63 13.39 7.75
C GLN A 92 -3.68 12.39 7.23
N PRO A 93 -4.59 11.89 8.10
CA PRO A 93 -5.48 10.77 7.77
C PRO A 93 -6.48 11.09 6.65
N VAL A 94 -6.92 12.33 6.54
CA VAL A 94 -7.85 12.75 5.49
C VAL A 94 -7.17 12.72 4.12
N GLU A 95 -5.93 13.20 4.02
CA GLU A 95 -5.18 13.18 2.77
C GLU A 95 -4.78 11.76 2.38
N ALA A 96 -4.41 10.93 3.36
CA ALA A 96 -4.12 9.52 3.15
C ALA A 96 -5.31 8.77 2.52
N THR A 97 -6.52 8.96 3.07
CA THR A 97 -7.73 8.34 2.48
C THR A 97 -8.01 8.84 1.07
N LYS A 98 -7.77 10.12 0.77
CA LYS A 98 -7.89 10.64 -0.60
C LYS A 98 -6.91 9.95 -1.56
N CYS A 99 -5.67 9.71 -1.14
CA CYS A 99 -4.68 9.00 -1.95
C CYS A 99 -5.15 7.59 -2.30
N LEU A 100 -5.70 6.82 -1.34
CA LEU A 100 -6.24 5.48 -1.62
C LEU A 100 -7.47 5.53 -2.52
N VAL A 101 -8.36 6.52 -2.33
CA VAL A 101 -9.51 6.71 -3.23
C VAL A 101 -9.04 6.99 -4.65
N GLN A 102 -8.00 7.82 -4.85
CA GLN A 102 -7.42 8.05 -6.17
C GLN A 102 -6.82 6.78 -6.77
N ALA A 103 -6.10 5.98 -5.97
CA ALA A 103 -5.58 4.68 -6.40
C ALA A 103 -6.70 3.75 -6.90
N LEU A 104 -7.81 3.69 -6.16
CA LEU A 104 -8.97 2.87 -6.48
C LEU A 104 -9.79 3.39 -7.67
N GLN A 105 -9.67 4.65 -8.05
CA GLN A 105 -10.24 5.15 -9.31
C GLN A 105 -9.52 4.56 -10.54
N PHE A 106 -8.21 4.27 -10.44
CA PHE A 106 -7.45 3.64 -11.50
C PHE A 106 -7.54 2.11 -11.47
N ASP A 107 -7.64 1.52 -10.27
CA ASP A 107 -7.74 0.07 -10.07
C ASP A 107 -8.83 -0.27 -9.03
N PRO A 108 -10.12 -0.17 -9.40
CA PRO A 108 -11.24 -0.46 -8.49
C PRO A 108 -11.35 -1.93 -8.10
N GLY A 109 -10.66 -2.81 -8.83
CA GLY A 109 -10.58 -4.24 -8.57
C GLY A 109 -9.50 -4.65 -7.58
N ASN A 110 -8.77 -3.71 -6.96
CA ASN A 110 -7.67 -4.00 -6.06
C ASN A 110 -8.15 -4.26 -4.62
N PRO A 111 -8.14 -5.53 -4.13
CA PRO A 111 -8.62 -5.82 -2.79
C PRO A 111 -7.74 -5.21 -1.69
N LEU A 112 -6.43 -5.04 -1.95
CA LEU A 112 -5.51 -4.42 -0.99
C LEU A 112 -5.85 -2.95 -0.74
N GLY A 113 -6.21 -2.22 -1.80
CA GLY A 113 -6.63 -0.81 -1.66
C GLY A 113 -7.87 -0.65 -0.80
N TRP A 114 -8.87 -1.49 -1.01
CA TRP A 114 -10.08 -1.50 -0.19
C TRP A 114 -9.81 -1.91 1.26
N SER A 115 -8.95 -2.91 1.49
CA SER A 115 -8.54 -3.34 2.83
C SER A 115 -7.78 -2.24 3.59
N ASN A 116 -6.85 -1.54 2.93
CA ASN A 116 -6.11 -0.44 3.52
C ASN A 116 -7.04 0.74 3.85
N LEU A 117 -8.01 1.04 2.98
CA LEU A 117 -9.01 2.06 3.26
C LEU A 117 -9.91 1.68 4.45
N ALA A 118 -10.26 0.39 4.59
CA ALA A 118 -10.97 -0.13 5.76
C ALA A 118 -10.17 0.06 7.05
N SER A 119 -8.86 -0.23 7.02
CA SER A 119 -7.96 -0.01 8.15
C SER A 119 -7.94 1.46 8.57
N MET A 120 -7.73 2.38 7.63
CA MET A 120 -7.66 3.82 7.90
C MET A 120 -9.00 4.36 8.44
N HIS A 121 -10.13 3.98 7.84
CA HIS A 121 -11.44 4.35 8.37
C HIS A 121 -11.67 3.81 9.79
N GLY A 122 -11.28 2.56 10.05
CA GLY A 122 -11.37 1.96 11.38
C GLY A 122 -10.58 2.70 12.45
N GLN A 123 -9.35 3.11 12.12
CA GLN A 123 -8.49 3.90 13.01
C GLN A 123 -9.04 5.32 13.24
N MET A 124 -9.72 5.90 12.28
CA MET A 124 -10.43 7.18 12.42
C MET A 124 -11.78 7.09 13.14
N GLY A 125 -12.18 5.91 13.65
CA GLY A 125 -13.49 5.71 14.27
C GLY A 125 -14.68 5.66 13.30
N ARG A 126 -14.43 5.64 12.00
CA ARG A 126 -15.44 5.60 10.95
C ARG A 126 -15.85 4.15 10.65
N HIS A 127 -16.40 3.47 11.66
CA HIS A 127 -16.57 2.01 11.65
C HIS A 127 -17.54 1.52 10.56
N ALA A 128 -18.59 2.28 10.22
CA ALA A 128 -19.49 1.92 9.13
C ALA A 128 -18.78 1.91 7.77
N GLN A 129 -17.97 2.93 7.49
CA GLN A 129 -17.16 3.01 6.27
C GLN A 129 -16.06 1.94 6.24
N ALA A 130 -15.46 1.64 7.40
CA ALA A 130 -14.49 0.55 7.53
C ALA A 130 -15.12 -0.80 7.19
N LEU A 131 -16.34 -1.07 7.65
CA LEU A 131 -17.08 -2.29 7.34
C LEU A 131 -17.35 -2.41 5.84
N GLU A 132 -17.89 -1.36 5.23
CA GLU A 132 -18.17 -1.31 3.78
C GLU A 132 -16.91 -1.59 2.93
N CYS A 133 -15.80 -0.92 3.26
CA CYS A 133 -14.54 -1.12 2.55
C CYS A 133 -14.01 -2.55 2.74
N ALA A 134 -14.11 -3.13 3.95
CA ALA A 134 -13.69 -4.50 4.20
C ALA A 134 -14.54 -5.51 3.43
N GLU A 135 -15.86 -5.31 3.35
CA GLU A 135 -16.77 -6.15 2.56
C GLU A 135 -16.48 -6.04 1.06
N ARG A 136 -16.11 -4.83 0.59
CA ARG A 136 -15.69 -4.65 -0.80
C ARG A 136 -14.38 -5.40 -1.08
N ALA A 137 -13.38 -5.34 -0.20
CA ALA A 137 -12.15 -6.12 -0.32
C ALA A 137 -12.45 -7.63 -0.39
N LEU A 138 -13.33 -8.12 0.47
CA LEU A 138 -13.73 -9.54 0.53
C LEU A 138 -14.57 -9.98 -0.68
N SER A 139 -15.30 -9.10 -1.30
CA SER A 139 -16.00 -9.42 -2.56
C SER A 139 -15.02 -9.65 -3.72
N LEU A 140 -13.81 -9.08 -3.64
CA LEU A 140 -12.75 -9.22 -4.63
C LEU A 140 -11.78 -10.36 -4.28
N ASP A 141 -11.41 -10.51 -3.01
CA ASP A 141 -10.63 -11.62 -2.46
C ASP A 141 -11.26 -12.15 -1.16
N PRO A 142 -12.12 -13.17 -1.23
CA PRO A 142 -12.77 -13.74 -0.06
C PRO A 142 -11.82 -14.35 0.97
N GLN A 143 -10.57 -14.64 0.59
CA GLN A 143 -9.56 -15.26 1.45
C GLN A 143 -8.58 -14.24 2.06
N MET A 144 -8.82 -12.96 1.89
CA MET A 144 -7.95 -11.91 2.43
C MET A 144 -8.10 -11.81 3.94
N VAL A 145 -7.07 -12.24 4.67
CA VAL A 145 -7.06 -12.29 6.15
C VAL A 145 -7.27 -10.89 6.74
N GLU A 146 -6.53 -9.90 6.25
CA GLU A 146 -6.59 -8.53 6.75
C GLU A 146 -7.99 -7.94 6.60
N ALA A 147 -8.65 -8.17 5.48
CA ALA A 147 -10.01 -7.69 5.26
C ALA A 147 -11.03 -8.36 6.19
N GLN A 148 -10.89 -9.67 6.48
CA GLN A 148 -11.72 -10.35 7.48
C GLN A 148 -11.52 -9.77 8.88
N LEU A 149 -10.26 -9.47 9.26
CA LEU A 149 -9.95 -8.84 10.55
C LEU A 149 -10.54 -7.42 10.65
N HIS A 150 -10.42 -6.62 9.59
CA HIS A 150 -11.01 -5.28 9.55
C HIS A 150 -12.54 -5.33 9.62
N ARG A 151 -13.16 -6.28 8.93
CA ARG A 151 -14.61 -6.53 8.98
C ARG A 151 -15.07 -6.89 10.40
N ALA A 152 -14.39 -7.84 11.06
CA ALA A 152 -14.71 -8.26 12.42
C ALA A 152 -14.57 -7.10 13.41
N ARG A 153 -13.47 -6.34 13.34
CA ARG A 153 -13.22 -5.19 14.21
C ARG A 153 -14.27 -4.09 14.02
N ALA A 154 -14.59 -3.74 12.77
CA ALA A 154 -15.62 -2.75 12.49
C ALA A 154 -16.99 -3.21 12.98
N ALA A 155 -17.36 -4.48 12.77
CA ALA A 155 -18.60 -5.09 13.26
C ALA A 155 -18.69 -5.07 14.78
N GLN A 156 -17.59 -5.33 15.49
CA GLN A 156 -17.53 -5.25 16.96
C GLN A 156 -17.87 -3.85 17.45
N MET A 157 -17.28 -2.82 16.83
CA MET A 157 -17.53 -1.43 17.21
C MET A 157 -18.96 -0.96 16.87
N LEU A 158 -19.62 -1.63 15.93
CA LEU A 158 -21.01 -1.36 15.52
C LEU A 158 -22.04 -2.26 16.24
N GLY A 159 -21.60 -3.17 17.12
CA GLY A 159 -22.48 -4.09 17.84
C GLY A 159 -23.20 -5.11 16.93
N LYS A 160 -22.50 -5.66 15.92
CA LYS A 160 -23.04 -6.62 14.93
C LYS A 160 -22.45 -8.02 15.13
N PRO A 161 -22.92 -8.79 16.13
CA PRO A 161 -22.32 -10.09 16.50
C PRO A 161 -22.38 -11.14 15.38
N GLU A 162 -23.42 -11.12 14.54
CA GLU A 162 -23.56 -12.02 13.41
C GLU A 162 -22.43 -11.88 12.37
N ILE A 163 -21.97 -10.66 12.15
CA ILE A 163 -20.85 -10.37 11.23
C ILE A 163 -19.52 -10.82 11.85
N ILE A 164 -19.35 -10.63 13.17
CA ILE A 164 -18.16 -11.08 13.90
C ILE A 164 -18.05 -12.61 13.80
N GLN A 165 -19.14 -13.32 14.04
CA GLN A 165 -19.17 -14.78 13.95
C GLN A 165 -18.83 -15.24 12.52
N ALA A 166 -19.47 -14.67 11.52
CA ALA A 166 -19.22 -15.01 10.12
C ALA A 166 -17.74 -14.74 9.70
N ALA A 167 -17.13 -13.66 10.20
CA ALA A 167 -15.72 -13.38 9.96
C ALA A 167 -14.79 -14.40 10.64
N SER A 168 -15.12 -14.81 11.88
CA SER A 168 -14.37 -15.81 12.64
C SER A 168 -14.43 -17.19 11.96
N GLU A 169 -15.60 -17.59 11.49
CA GLU A 169 -15.80 -18.84 10.75
C GLU A 169 -15.03 -18.82 9.40
N ALA A 170 -15.01 -17.68 8.71
CA ALA A 170 -14.24 -17.51 7.48
C ALA A 170 -12.74 -17.65 7.74
N LEU A 171 -12.23 -17.00 8.79
CA LEU A 171 -10.82 -17.09 9.18
C LEU A 171 -10.43 -18.50 9.57
N ALA A 172 -11.28 -19.21 10.32
CA ALA A 172 -11.02 -20.60 10.74
C ALA A 172 -10.91 -21.59 9.57
N LYS A 173 -11.51 -21.27 8.43
CA LYS A 173 -11.44 -22.09 7.20
C LYS A 173 -10.22 -21.81 6.35
N LEU A 174 -9.46 -20.74 6.64
CA LEU A 174 -8.28 -20.40 5.86
C LEU A 174 -7.10 -21.31 6.25
N PRO A 175 -6.28 -21.70 5.26
CA PRO A 175 -5.11 -22.52 5.52
C PRO A 175 -4.04 -21.72 6.28
N PRO A 176 -3.24 -22.38 7.17
CA PRO A 176 -2.27 -21.71 8.04
C PRO A 176 -1.26 -20.80 7.32
N GLU A 177 -0.91 -21.12 6.09
CA GLU A 177 0.00 -20.32 5.26
C GLU A 177 -0.52 -18.92 4.95
N LYS A 178 -1.83 -18.70 4.94
CA LYS A 178 -2.46 -17.38 4.73
C LYS A 178 -2.20 -16.42 5.90
N PHE A 179 -1.89 -16.95 7.09
CA PHE A 179 -1.57 -16.14 8.28
C PHE A 179 -0.08 -15.80 8.40
N LYS A 180 0.77 -16.41 7.55
CA LYS A 180 2.17 -16.03 7.49
C LYS A 180 2.26 -14.71 6.75
N ARG A 181 2.57 -13.61 7.48
CA ARG A 181 2.94 -12.35 6.84
C ARG A 181 4.12 -12.63 5.91
N THR A 182 3.96 -12.38 4.63
CA THR A 182 5.11 -12.16 3.73
C THR A 182 5.85 -10.94 4.29
N ARG A 183 6.98 -11.22 4.93
CA ARG A 183 7.90 -10.18 5.44
C ARG A 183 8.47 -9.36 4.28
#